data_b0100d3a6ae012dfbb598aad07bf400f
#
_entry.id   b0100d3a6ae012dfbb598aad07bf400f
#
_cell.length_a   1.000
_cell.length_b   1.000
_cell.length_c   1.000
_cell.angle_alpha   90.00
_cell.angle_beta   90.00
_cell.angle_gamma   90.00
#
_symmetry.space_group_name_H-M   'P 1'
#
loop_
_entity.id
_entity.type
_entity.pdbx_description
1 polymer ?
#
loop_
_entity_poly.entity_id
_entity_poly.type
_entity_poly.pdbx_seq_one_letter_code
_entity_poly.pdbx_strand_id
1 'polypeptide(L)'
;MASPIQLPAGNPGPLTGAGNNTWLIDGAEPTLVDAGVGLAPHVDAIAAALGGRALARVLVTHGHADHASGIDALRARWPDLDARKLVQDTDRGWRDLRDEHRIAAGDAELVAIHTPGHAPDHLCFWDADARALYAGDMLALGTTVMIPAGRGGDLRQYLASLDRLAALGPLVAYPGHGPVIDRPLDLIREYIAHRAMREQQVLACLQEGVTDPDAIVAKIYGELVDPVRRAARMTIDAHLEKIRQEST
;
A
#
# COMPACT_ATOMS: atom_id res chain seq x y z
N MET A 1 -20.38 -10.35 6.82
CA MET A 1 -20.43 -8.85 6.74
C MET A 1 -20.63 -8.41 5.30
N ALA A 2 -21.15 -7.20 5.05
CA ALA A 2 -21.20 -6.63 3.70
C ALA A 2 -19.77 -6.32 3.23
N SER A 3 -19.52 -6.48 1.92
CA SER A 3 -18.24 -6.06 1.33
C SER A 3 -18.07 -4.55 1.46
N PRO A 4 -16.84 -4.04 1.63
CA PRO A 4 -16.62 -2.60 1.67
C PRO A 4 -16.96 -1.93 0.33
N ILE A 5 -17.36 -0.68 0.39
CA ILE A 5 -17.70 0.11 -0.80
C ILE A 5 -16.41 0.71 -1.35
N GLN A 6 -16.11 0.40 -2.61
CA GLN A 6 -14.98 1.04 -3.32
C GLN A 6 -15.36 2.46 -3.74
N LEU A 7 -14.56 3.42 -3.35
CA LEU A 7 -14.72 4.84 -3.69
C LEU A 7 -13.41 5.35 -4.32
N PRO A 8 -13.35 5.42 -5.67
CA PRO A 8 -12.15 5.90 -6.35
C PRO A 8 -11.84 7.36 -6.01
N ALA A 9 -10.59 7.67 -5.69
CA ALA A 9 -10.17 9.02 -5.30
C ALA A 9 -10.11 10.02 -6.47
N GLY A 10 -10.23 9.54 -7.73
CA GLY A 10 -10.32 10.38 -8.92
C GLY A 10 -9.01 11.05 -9.34
N ASN A 11 -7.88 10.47 -9.02
CA ASN A 11 -6.52 10.99 -9.27
C ASN A 11 -5.70 10.10 -10.21
N PRO A 12 -6.14 9.84 -11.47
CA PRO A 12 -5.38 9.01 -12.40
C PRO A 12 -4.01 9.64 -12.71
N GLY A 13 -2.99 8.80 -12.85
CA GLY A 13 -1.64 9.28 -13.12
C GLY A 13 -0.63 8.17 -13.41
N PRO A 14 0.60 8.54 -13.77
CA PRO A 14 1.64 7.56 -14.10
C PRO A 14 2.00 6.59 -12.97
N LEU A 15 1.82 6.99 -11.72
CA LEU A 15 2.11 6.17 -10.54
C LEU A 15 0.85 5.55 -9.94
N THR A 16 -0.31 6.15 -10.17
CA THR A 16 -1.59 5.73 -9.60
C THR A 16 -2.46 4.96 -10.60
N GLY A 17 -2.04 4.85 -11.86
CA GLY A 17 -2.82 4.18 -12.91
C GLY A 17 -4.19 4.85 -13.10
N ALA A 18 -5.28 4.14 -12.85
CA ALA A 18 -6.65 4.66 -12.90
C ALA A 18 -6.99 5.59 -11.71
N GLY A 19 -6.09 5.77 -10.77
CA GLY A 19 -6.26 6.45 -9.50
C GLY A 19 -6.18 5.45 -8.35
N ASN A 20 -6.12 5.97 -7.11
CA ASN A 20 -6.16 5.10 -5.95
C ASN A 20 -7.60 4.89 -5.44
N ASN A 21 -7.75 3.80 -4.72
CA ASN A 21 -8.99 3.42 -4.07
C ASN A 21 -9.01 3.94 -2.64
N THR A 22 -10.20 4.29 -2.18
CA THR A 22 -10.53 4.30 -0.76
C THR A 22 -11.65 3.31 -0.51
N TRP A 23 -11.69 2.71 0.67
CA TRP A 23 -12.62 1.64 0.98
C TRP A 23 -13.49 2.02 2.18
N LEU A 24 -14.78 2.23 1.95
CA LEU A 24 -15.72 2.55 3.02
C LEU A 24 -16.27 1.25 3.63
N ILE A 25 -16.00 1.04 4.90
CA ILE A 25 -16.57 -0.02 5.75
C ILE A 25 -17.77 0.61 6.45
N ASP A 26 -18.95 0.26 5.99
CA ASP A 26 -20.21 0.78 6.53
C ASP A 26 -20.60 0.05 7.82
N GLY A 27 -21.45 0.68 8.64
CA GLY A 27 -21.93 0.13 9.91
C GLY A 27 -22.10 1.19 10.99
N ALA A 28 -22.04 0.77 12.25
CA ALA A 28 -22.21 1.65 13.42
C ALA A 28 -21.12 2.71 13.52
N GLU A 29 -19.87 2.35 13.16
CA GLU A 29 -18.75 3.28 13.08
C GLU A 29 -18.20 3.35 11.64
N PRO A 30 -18.85 4.11 10.72
CA PRO A 30 -18.45 4.17 9.33
C PRO A 30 -16.98 4.60 9.22
N THR A 31 -16.16 3.72 8.63
CA THR A 31 -14.71 3.88 8.58
C THR A 31 -14.22 3.83 7.14
N LEU A 32 -13.40 4.81 6.75
CA LEU A 32 -12.75 4.85 5.44
C LEU A 32 -11.31 4.36 5.58
N VAL A 33 -10.87 3.47 4.72
CA VAL A 33 -9.46 3.11 4.56
C VAL A 33 -8.88 3.95 3.43
N ASP A 34 -7.84 4.71 3.75
CA ASP A 34 -7.19 5.76 2.99
C ASP A 34 -8.07 7.01 2.72
N ALA A 35 -7.43 8.16 2.64
CA ALA A 35 -8.10 9.46 2.50
C ALA A 35 -8.16 9.97 1.05
N GLY A 36 -7.44 9.32 0.12
CA GLY A 36 -7.25 9.85 -1.22
C GLY A 36 -6.50 11.19 -1.22
N VAL A 37 -6.79 12.02 -2.22
CA VAL A 37 -6.15 13.35 -2.40
C VAL A 37 -7.08 14.52 -2.08
N GLY A 38 -8.30 14.27 -1.59
CA GLY A 38 -9.23 15.31 -1.14
C GLY A 38 -9.99 16.06 -2.25
N LEU A 39 -10.13 15.46 -3.43
CA LEU A 39 -10.94 16.05 -4.50
C LEU A 39 -12.42 16.12 -4.10
N ALA A 40 -13.09 17.25 -4.38
CA ALA A 40 -14.49 17.44 -4.02
C ALA A 40 -15.42 16.32 -4.53
N PRO A 41 -15.32 15.83 -5.78
CA PRO A 41 -16.16 14.71 -6.23
C PRO A 41 -15.98 13.43 -5.41
N HIS A 42 -14.75 13.15 -4.90
CA HIS A 42 -14.50 12.00 -4.04
C HIS A 42 -15.13 12.19 -2.66
N VAL A 43 -14.98 13.38 -2.04
CA VAL A 43 -15.61 13.71 -0.75
C VAL A 43 -17.13 13.62 -0.84
N ASP A 44 -17.72 14.11 -1.94
CA ASP A 44 -19.16 14.05 -2.20
C ASP A 44 -19.63 12.59 -2.39
N ALA A 45 -18.84 11.74 -3.07
CA ALA A 45 -19.15 10.32 -3.22
C ALA A 45 -19.15 9.59 -1.87
N ILE A 46 -18.20 9.89 -0.97
CA ILE A 46 -18.18 9.37 0.39
C ILE A 46 -19.43 9.82 1.15
N ALA A 47 -19.80 11.11 1.09
CA ALA A 47 -20.99 11.65 1.74
C ALA A 47 -22.28 11.01 1.23
N ALA A 48 -22.38 10.77 -0.08
CA ALA A 48 -23.51 10.08 -0.70
C ALA A 48 -23.61 8.61 -0.22
N ALA A 49 -22.49 7.89 -0.16
CA ALA A 49 -22.46 6.52 0.33
C ALA A 49 -22.86 6.41 1.81
N LEU A 50 -22.54 7.42 2.61
CA LEU A 50 -22.93 7.50 4.03
C LEU A 50 -24.43 7.81 4.24
N GLY A 51 -25.14 8.30 3.22
CA GLY A 51 -26.58 8.56 3.32
C GLY A 51 -26.97 9.55 4.42
N GLY A 52 -26.17 10.59 4.65
CA GLY A 52 -26.40 11.61 5.68
C GLY A 52 -25.79 11.31 7.05
N ARG A 53 -25.19 10.14 7.24
CA ARG A 53 -24.41 9.81 8.45
C ARG A 53 -23.04 10.50 8.41
N ALA A 54 -22.43 10.68 9.58
CA ALA A 54 -21.05 11.16 9.67
C ALA A 54 -20.05 10.04 9.37
N LEU A 55 -18.93 10.38 8.72
CA LEU A 55 -17.75 9.51 8.69
C LEU A 55 -17.12 9.54 10.08
N ALA A 56 -17.07 8.39 10.76
CA ALA A 56 -16.56 8.32 12.12
C ALA A 56 -15.01 8.27 12.13
N ARG A 57 -14.42 7.55 11.17
CA ARG A 57 -12.98 7.29 11.20
C ARG A 57 -12.37 7.22 9.82
N VAL A 58 -11.08 7.61 9.73
CA VAL A 58 -10.18 7.30 8.61
C VAL A 58 -8.98 6.55 9.13
N LEU A 59 -8.67 5.41 8.52
CA LEU A 59 -7.47 4.62 8.75
C LEU A 59 -6.57 4.75 7.53
N VAL A 60 -5.39 5.35 7.67
CA VAL A 60 -4.48 5.55 6.55
C VAL A 60 -3.41 4.48 6.57
N THR A 61 -3.21 3.82 5.42
CA THR A 61 -2.24 2.75 5.28
C THR A 61 -0.80 3.26 5.39
N HIS A 62 -0.50 4.40 4.76
CA HIS A 62 0.84 5.02 4.83
C HIS A 62 0.81 6.48 4.39
N GLY A 63 1.94 7.20 4.58
CA GLY A 63 2.03 8.64 4.42
C GLY A 63 2.20 9.17 2.99
N HIS A 64 2.11 8.35 1.93
CA HIS A 64 2.15 8.87 0.56
C HIS A 64 0.94 9.77 0.29
N ALA A 65 1.16 10.80 -0.55
CA ALA A 65 0.19 11.88 -0.72
C ALA A 65 -1.16 11.40 -1.27
N ASP A 66 -1.18 10.42 -2.13
CA ASP A 66 -2.39 9.86 -2.72
C ASP A 66 -3.22 9.03 -1.73
N HIS A 67 -2.64 8.61 -0.59
CA HIS A 67 -3.34 7.92 0.49
C HIS A 67 -3.71 8.85 1.66
N ALA A 68 -2.89 9.86 1.95
CA ALA A 68 -3.01 10.66 3.17
C ALA A 68 -3.44 12.11 2.98
N SER A 69 -3.17 12.74 1.81
CA SER A 69 -3.32 14.19 1.67
C SER A 69 -4.78 14.67 1.65
N GLY A 70 -5.74 13.78 1.41
CA GLY A 70 -7.17 14.10 1.44
C GLY A 70 -7.73 14.39 2.84
N ILE A 71 -6.96 14.15 3.90
CA ILE A 71 -7.47 14.23 5.28
C ILE A 71 -8.03 15.60 5.65
N ASP A 72 -7.44 16.70 5.17
CA ASP A 72 -7.93 18.04 5.50
C ASP A 72 -9.29 18.33 4.88
N ALA A 73 -9.53 17.85 3.65
CA ALA A 73 -10.84 17.95 3.01
C ALA A 73 -11.91 17.11 3.75
N LEU A 74 -11.52 15.92 4.23
CA LEU A 74 -12.41 15.06 5.02
C LEU A 74 -12.74 15.70 6.39
N ARG A 75 -11.76 16.29 7.07
CA ARG A 75 -11.96 17.02 8.33
C ARG A 75 -12.80 18.27 8.16
N ALA A 76 -12.65 18.99 7.06
CA ALA A 76 -13.49 20.14 6.75
C ALA A 76 -14.97 19.71 6.61
N ARG A 77 -15.24 18.52 6.10
CA ARG A 77 -16.59 17.97 5.94
C ARG A 77 -17.13 17.32 7.21
N TRP A 78 -16.27 16.64 8.00
CA TRP A 78 -16.57 15.95 9.26
C TRP A 78 -15.56 16.37 10.33
N PRO A 79 -15.85 17.46 11.10
CA PRO A 79 -14.89 18.04 12.05
C PRO A 79 -14.46 17.10 13.19
N ASP A 80 -15.35 16.17 13.59
CA ASP A 80 -15.09 15.19 14.66
C ASP A 80 -14.41 13.91 14.16
N LEU A 81 -13.92 13.90 12.92
CA LEU A 81 -13.31 12.73 12.27
C LEU A 81 -12.08 12.23 13.04
N ASP A 82 -12.12 10.95 13.45
CA ASP A 82 -11.01 10.24 14.07
C ASP A 82 -10.05 9.75 13.00
N ALA A 83 -8.96 10.46 12.77
CA ALA A 83 -7.95 10.13 11.76
C ALA A 83 -6.75 9.42 12.38
N ARG A 84 -6.44 8.22 11.89
CA ARG A 84 -5.40 7.35 12.44
C ARG A 84 -4.45 6.83 11.37
N LYS A 85 -3.17 6.74 11.73
CA LYS A 85 -2.09 6.09 10.97
C LYS A 85 -0.95 5.71 11.89
N LEU A 86 0.06 4.98 11.40
CA LEU A 86 1.34 4.88 12.10
C LEU A 86 2.03 6.24 12.05
N VAL A 87 2.12 6.90 13.22
CA VAL A 87 2.63 8.27 13.34
C VAL A 87 4.16 8.24 13.34
N GLN A 88 4.76 9.11 12.52
CA GLN A 88 6.18 9.45 12.54
C GLN A 88 6.37 10.82 13.22
N ASP A 89 7.58 11.17 13.60
CA ASP A 89 7.89 12.36 14.43
C ASP A 89 7.37 13.69 13.86
N THR A 90 7.18 13.78 12.54
CA THR A 90 6.70 14.99 11.86
C THR A 90 5.17 15.05 11.71
N ASP A 91 4.45 13.98 12.03
CA ASP A 91 3.01 13.86 11.80
C ASP A 91 2.21 14.53 12.91
N ARG A 92 1.56 15.65 12.60
CA ARG A 92 0.69 16.35 13.55
C ARG A 92 -0.79 16.11 13.23
N GLY A 93 -1.59 16.03 14.28
CA GLY A 93 -3.06 15.90 14.14
C GLY A 93 -3.55 14.50 13.80
N TRP A 94 -2.68 13.49 13.80
CA TRP A 94 -3.04 12.09 13.66
C TRP A 94 -3.07 11.39 15.02
N ARG A 95 -3.97 10.43 15.19
CA ARG A 95 -3.91 9.49 16.30
C ARG A 95 -3.05 8.31 15.88
N ASP A 96 -2.14 7.94 16.77
CA ASP A 96 -1.18 6.88 16.48
C ASP A 96 -1.82 5.50 16.41
N LEU A 97 -1.43 4.73 15.39
CA LEU A 97 -1.70 3.32 15.25
C LEU A 97 -0.40 2.55 15.27
N ARG A 98 -0.38 1.46 16.01
CA ARG A 98 0.77 0.56 16.07
C ARG A 98 0.36 -0.83 15.63
N ASP A 99 1.37 -1.64 15.38
CA ASP A 99 1.20 -3.05 15.09
C ASP A 99 0.29 -3.74 16.11
N GLU A 100 -0.58 -4.62 15.64
CA GLU A 100 -1.53 -5.39 16.44
C GLU A 100 -2.62 -4.56 17.18
N HIS A 101 -2.68 -3.23 16.98
CA HIS A 101 -3.80 -2.46 17.49
C HIS A 101 -5.11 -2.90 16.86
N ARG A 102 -6.15 -3.06 17.71
CA ARG A 102 -7.50 -3.40 17.31
C ARG A 102 -8.34 -2.13 17.20
N ILE A 103 -9.12 -2.03 16.14
CA ILE A 103 -9.88 -0.83 15.80
C ILE A 103 -11.29 -1.23 15.34
N ALA A 104 -12.33 -0.65 15.96
CA ALA A 104 -13.68 -0.77 15.42
C ALA A 104 -13.76 -0.06 14.07
N ALA A 105 -14.37 -0.70 13.06
CA ALA A 105 -14.51 -0.19 11.70
C ALA A 105 -15.83 -0.71 11.11
N GLY A 106 -16.79 0.18 10.86
CA GLY A 106 -18.15 -0.24 10.54
C GLY A 106 -18.77 -1.05 11.67
N ASP A 107 -19.16 -2.29 11.35
CA ASP A 107 -19.62 -3.30 12.31
C ASP A 107 -18.54 -4.38 12.60
N ALA A 108 -17.31 -4.16 12.11
CA ALA A 108 -16.19 -5.07 12.26
C ALA A 108 -15.15 -4.58 13.27
N GLU A 109 -14.23 -5.46 13.65
CA GLU A 109 -12.98 -5.12 14.31
C GLU A 109 -11.82 -5.43 13.35
N LEU A 110 -11.03 -4.41 13.01
CA LEU A 110 -9.80 -4.57 12.23
C LEU A 110 -8.58 -4.62 13.14
N VAL A 111 -7.58 -5.37 12.71
CA VAL A 111 -6.25 -5.39 13.33
C VAL A 111 -5.28 -4.66 12.41
N ALA A 112 -4.58 -3.66 12.92
CA ALA A 112 -3.49 -3.01 12.21
C ALA A 112 -2.28 -3.94 12.16
N ILE A 113 -1.75 -4.19 10.97
CA ILE A 113 -0.57 -5.05 10.75
C ILE A 113 0.53 -4.17 10.18
N HIS A 114 1.60 -3.94 10.92
CA HIS A 114 2.75 -3.19 10.40
C HIS A 114 3.45 -3.99 9.30
N THR A 115 3.50 -3.42 8.11
CA THR A 115 3.99 -4.04 6.88
C THR A 115 4.96 -3.10 6.16
N PRO A 116 6.12 -2.81 6.78
CA PRO A 116 7.11 -1.93 6.17
C PRO A 116 7.70 -2.55 4.90
N GLY A 117 8.25 -1.70 4.05
CA GLY A 117 8.96 -2.12 2.84
C GLY A 117 8.62 -1.28 1.62
N HIS A 118 7.35 -1.03 1.30
CA HIS A 118 6.97 0.02 0.35
C HIS A 118 7.17 1.41 0.96
N ALA A 119 6.71 1.59 2.20
CA ALA A 119 6.94 2.74 3.05
C ALA A 119 7.22 2.28 4.49
N PRO A 120 8.01 3.02 5.30
CA PRO A 120 8.36 2.59 6.66
C PRO A 120 7.18 2.64 7.63
N ASP A 121 6.18 3.47 7.37
CA ASP A 121 4.96 3.64 8.17
C ASP A 121 3.77 2.82 7.64
N HIS A 122 4.01 1.87 6.71
CA HIS A 122 2.92 1.16 6.07
C HIS A 122 2.21 0.21 7.05
N LEU A 123 0.88 0.31 7.09
CA LEU A 123 -0.04 -0.59 7.77
C LEU A 123 -0.98 -1.24 6.75
N CYS A 124 -1.16 -2.55 6.86
CA CYS A 124 -2.36 -3.21 6.36
C CYS A 124 -3.41 -3.29 7.47
N PHE A 125 -4.70 -3.40 7.10
CA PHE A 125 -5.75 -3.63 8.08
C PHE A 125 -6.38 -5.00 7.80
N TRP A 126 -6.45 -5.83 8.83
CA TRP A 126 -6.91 -7.22 8.76
C TRP A 126 -8.26 -7.39 9.46
N ASP A 127 -9.25 -7.87 8.72
CA ASP A 127 -10.51 -8.37 9.24
C ASP A 127 -10.41 -9.90 9.38
N ALA A 128 -10.28 -10.37 10.60
CA ALA A 128 -10.09 -11.78 10.88
C ALA A 128 -11.36 -12.62 10.61
N ASP A 129 -12.53 -12.06 10.84
CA ASP A 129 -13.81 -12.75 10.68
C ASP A 129 -14.15 -12.93 9.20
N ALA A 130 -13.95 -11.89 8.39
CA ALA A 130 -14.15 -11.95 6.95
C ALA A 130 -12.94 -12.53 6.21
N ARG A 131 -11.80 -12.71 6.86
CA ARG A 131 -10.49 -13.02 6.25
C ARG A 131 -10.17 -12.07 5.09
N ALA A 132 -10.42 -10.78 5.33
CA ALA A 132 -10.26 -9.72 4.35
C ALA A 132 -9.09 -8.80 4.73
N LEU A 133 -8.27 -8.45 3.76
CA LEU A 133 -7.08 -7.63 3.93
C LEU A 133 -7.22 -6.31 3.17
N TYR A 134 -7.19 -5.19 3.88
CA TYR A 134 -7.00 -3.88 3.27
C TYR A 134 -5.50 -3.67 3.10
N ALA A 135 -5.03 -3.84 1.87
CA ALA A 135 -3.62 -4.09 1.60
C ALA A 135 -2.79 -2.82 1.34
N GLY A 136 -3.44 -1.64 1.19
CA GLY A 136 -2.72 -0.45 0.75
C GLY A 136 -1.84 -0.75 -0.46
N ASP A 137 -0.59 -0.36 -0.41
CA ASP A 137 0.41 -0.57 -1.45
C ASP A 137 1.32 -1.79 -1.20
N MET A 138 0.84 -2.78 -0.46
CA MET A 138 1.52 -4.08 -0.40
C MET A 138 1.19 -4.98 -1.58
N LEU A 139 -0.02 -4.86 -2.16
CA LEU A 139 -0.50 -5.69 -3.27
C LEU A 139 -1.23 -4.83 -4.30
N ALA A 140 -1.00 -5.09 -5.58
CA ALA A 140 -1.74 -4.50 -6.71
C ALA A 140 -1.80 -5.49 -7.86
N LEU A 141 -3.01 -5.83 -8.33
CA LEU A 141 -3.18 -6.81 -9.40
C LEU A 141 -2.76 -6.25 -10.77
N GLY A 142 -2.04 -7.06 -11.55
CA GLY A 142 -1.62 -6.72 -12.92
C GLY A 142 -0.40 -5.79 -13.01
N THR A 143 0.24 -5.48 -11.90
CA THR A 143 1.46 -4.67 -11.83
C THR A 143 2.38 -5.18 -10.71
N THR A 144 3.52 -4.54 -10.52
CA THR A 144 4.40 -4.78 -9.37
C THR A 144 4.44 -3.55 -8.49
N VAL A 145 4.45 -3.75 -7.18
CA VAL A 145 4.59 -2.67 -6.20
C VAL A 145 6.01 -2.09 -6.29
N MET A 146 6.09 -0.77 -6.29
CA MET A 146 7.36 -0.06 -6.30
C MET A 146 7.97 -0.02 -4.89
N ILE A 147 9.25 -0.32 -4.77
CA ILE A 147 10.01 -0.23 -3.52
C ILE A 147 11.06 0.88 -3.70
N PRO A 148 10.79 2.10 -3.22
CA PRO A 148 11.65 3.25 -3.48
C PRO A 148 12.88 3.25 -2.56
N ALA A 149 13.91 2.45 -2.89
CA ALA A 149 15.16 2.41 -2.17
C ALA A 149 15.75 3.83 -2.01
N GLY A 150 16.30 4.14 -0.83
CA GLY A 150 16.82 5.46 -0.50
C GLY A 150 15.74 6.53 -0.19
N ARG A 151 14.45 6.17 -0.27
CA ARG A 151 13.31 7.02 0.11
C ARG A 151 12.36 6.33 1.09
N GLY A 152 12.91 5.49 1.96
CA GLY A 152 12.17 4.74 2.96
C GLY A 152 11.71 3.34 2.52
N GLY A 153 11.84 2.99 1.23
CA GLY A 153 11.56 1.64 0.75
C GLY A 153 12.70 0.67 1.11
N ASP A 154 12.34 -0.55 1.51
CA ASP A 154 13.25 -1.63 1.87
C ASP A 154 12.69 -2.98 1.38
N LEU A 155 13.39 -3.60 0.42
CA LEU A 155 12.91 -4.84 -0.20
C LEU A 155 12.94 -6.04 0.77
N ARG A 156 13.88 -6.09 1.71
CA ARG A 156 13.96 -7.16 2.71
C ARG A 156 12.75 -7.08 3.64
N GLN A 157 12.43 -5.88 4.13
CA GLN A 157 11.24 -5.66 4.96
C GLN A 157 9.95 -5.96 4.18
N TYR A 158 9.88 -5.56 2.91
CA TYR A 158 8.73 -5.83 2.05
C TYR A 158 8.46 -7.34 1.91
N LEU A 159 9.51 -8.14 1.66
CA LEU A 159 9.38 -9.60 1.56
C LEU A 159 8.95 -10.23 2.89
N ALA A 160 9.53 -9.80 4.01
CA ALA A 160 9.10 -10.26 5.34
C ALA A 160 7.64 -9.87 5.65
N SER A 161 7.21 -8.69 5.20
CA SER A 161 5.82 -8.24 5.32
C SER A 161 4.88 -9.10 4.46
N LEU A 162 5.28 -9.47 3.25
CA LEU A 162 4.50 -10.39 2.40
C LEU A 162 4.33 -11.77 3.05
N ASP A 163 5.40 -12.33 3.63
CA ASP A 163 5.34 -13.61 4.36
C ASP A 163 4.39 -13.52 5.56
N ARG A 164 4.44 -12.42 6.31
CA ARG A 164 3.53 -12.15 7.42
C ARG A 164 2.07 -12.10 6.96
N LEU A 165 1.78 -11.39 5.87
CA LEU A 165 0.43 -11.31 5.30
C LEU A 165 -0.04 -12.66 4.79
N ALA A 166 0.84 -13.46 4.16
CA ALA A 166 0.49 -14.81 3.73
C ALA A 166 0.09 -15.73 4.89
N ALA A 167 0.76 -15.59 6.04
CA ALA A 167 0.46 -16.37 7.24
C ALA A 167 -0.93 -16.10 7.83
N LEU A 168 -1.52 -14.91 7.59
CA LEU A 168 -2.90 -14.59 7.97
C LEU A 168 -3.92 -15.39 7.14
N GLY A 169 -3.56 -15.84 5.95
CA GLY A 169 -4.40 -16.61 5.05
C GLY A 169 -5.59 -15.84 4.48
N PRO A 170 -5.41 -14.63 3.92
CA PRO A 170 -6.50 -13.82 3.40
C PRO A 170 -7.23 -14.52 2.24
N LEU A 171 -8.55 -14.37 2.20
CA LEU A 171 -9.39 -14.85 1.10
C LEU A 171 -9.67 -13.78 0.06
N VAL A 172 -9.62 -12.51 0.47
CA VAL A 172 -9.80 -11.34 -0.39
C VAL A 172 -8.87 -10.22 0.06
N ALA A 173 -8.38 -9.41 -0.89
CA ALA A 173 -7.66 -8.18 -0.54
C ALA A 173 -8.20 -6.97 -1.30
N TYR A 174 -8.25 -5.85 -0.60
CA TYR A 174 -8.69 -4.53 -1.04
C TYR A 174 -7.45 -3.63 -1.16
N PRO A 175 -6.90 -3.48 -2.37
CA PRO A 175 -5.64 -2.75 -2.57
C PRO A 175 -5.85 -1.24 -2.66
N GLY A 176 -4.78 -0.47 -2.43
CA GLY A 176 -4.74 0.97 -2.71
C GLY A 176 -4.89 1.30 -4.20
N HIS A 177 -4.47 0.40 -5.08
CA HIS A 177 -4.55 0.58 -6.53
C HIS A 177 -5.06 -0.67 -7.24
N GLY A 178 -5.88 -0.45 -8.29
CA GLY A 178 -6.40 -1.53 -9.12
C GLY A 178 -7.63 -2.24 -8.56
N PRO A 179 -8.01 -3.40 -9.12
CA PRO A 179 -9.21 -4.13 -8.71
C PRO A 179 -9.03 -4.91 -7.41
N VAL A 180 -10.15 -5.36 -6.83
CA VAL A 180 -10.19 -6.34 -5.73
C VAL A 180 -9.40 -7.58 -6.13
N ILE A 181 -8.70 -8.16 -5.16
CA ILE A 181 -7.86 -9.34 -5.34
C ILE A 181 -8.55 -10.53 -4.68
N ASP A 182 -9.14 -11.41 -5.49
CA ASP A 182 -9.90 -12.57 -5.01
C ASP A 182 -9.00 -13.74 -4.56
N ARG A 183 -7.73 -13.74 -4.93
CA ARG A 183 -6.74 -14.78 -4.59
C ARG A 183 -5.43 -14.17 -4.09
N PRO A 184 -5.45 -13.45 -2.95
CA PRO A 184 -4.28 -12.71 -2.48
C PRO A 184 -3.08 -13.60 -2.16
N LEU A 185 -3.28 -14.82 -1.68
CA LEU A 185 -2.18 -15.77 -1.41
C LEU A 185 -1.42 -16.17 -2.67
N ASP A 186 -2.10 -16.32 -3.79
CA ASP A 186 -1.44 -16.65 -5.06
C ASP A 186 -0.61 -15.45 -5.56
N LEU A 187 -1.17 -14.25 -5.48
CA LEU A 187 -0.47 -13.02 -5.86
C LEU A 187 0.75 -12.76 -4.96
N ILE A 188 0.65 -13.01 -3.64
CA ILE A 188 1.79 -12.90 -2.72
C ILE A 188 2.90 -13.86 -3.12
N ARG A 189 2.57 -15.13 -3.41
CA ARG A 189 3.56 -16.13 -3.86
C ARG A 189 4.21 -15.73 -5.19
N GLU A 190 3.41 -15.22 -6.12
CA GLU A 190 3.90 -14.70 -7.40
C GLU A 190 4.88 -13.53 -7.18
N TYR A 191 4.56 -12.58 -6.30
CA TYR A 191 5.42 -11.46 -5.97
C TYR A 191 6.76 -11.92 -5.36
N ILE A 192 6.72 -12.83 -4.39
CA ILE A 192 7.94 -13.37 -3.76
C ILE A 192 8.80 -14.09 -4.80
N ALA A 193 8.20 -14.95 -5.63
CA ALA A 193 8.92 -15.67 -6.69
C ALA A 193 9.52 -14.72 -7.73
N HIS A 194 8.77 -13.69 -8.16
CA HIS A 194 9.27 -12.68 -9.08
C HIS A 194 10.46 -11.89 -8.50
N ARG A 195 10.40 -11.51 -7.21
CA ARG A 195 11.52 -10.81 -6.54
C ARG A 195 12.74 -11.73 -6.42
N ALA A 196 12.56 -12.99 -6.06
CA ALA A 196 13.66 -13.97 -6.00
C ALA A 196 14.32 -14.17 -7.37
N MET A 197 13.53 -14.35 -8.44
CA MET A 197 14.04 -14.43 -9.81
C MET A 197 14.85 -13.17 -10.18
N ARG A 198 14.33 -11.99 -9.88
CA ARG A 198 15.01 -10.71 -10.18
C ARG A 198 16.33 -10.58 -9.43
N GLU A 199 16.37 -11.00 -8.18
CA GLU A 199 17.59 -11.00 -7.37
C GLU A 199 18.67 -11.89 -7.96
N GLN A 200 18.33 -13.09 -8.41
CA GLN A 200 19.26 -13.96 -9.11
C GLN A 200 19.86 -13.32 -10.37
N GLN A 201 19.06 -12.58 -11.13
CA GLN A 201 19.54 -11.85 -12.30
C GLN A 201 20.52 -10.73 -11.93
N VAL A 202 20.25 -9.99 -10.84
CA VAL A 202 21.15 -8.96 -10.33
C VAL A 202 22.45 -9.58 -9.85
N LEU A 203 22.39 -10.67 -9.08
CA LEU A 203 23.57 -11.40 -8.61
C LEU A 203 24.43 -11.91 -9.77
N ALA A 204 23.83 -12.44 -10.83
CA ALA A 204 24.54 -12.86 -12.03
C ALA A 204 25.29 -11.68 -12.69
N CYS A 205 24.66 -10.51 -12.78
CA CYS A 205 25.32 -9.29 -13.29
C CYS A 205 26.55 -8.91 -12.44
N LEU A 206 26.41 -8.95 -11.11
CA LEU A 206 27.49 -8.62 -10.18
C LEU A 206 28.67 -9.63 -10.31
N GLN A 207 28.38 -10.93 -10.46
CA GLN A 207 29.39 -11.96 -10.68
C GLN A 207 30.17 -11.76 -11.98
N GLU A 208 29.55 -11.20 -13.01
CA GLU A 208 30.18 -10.83 -14.27
C GLU A 208 30.94 -9.48 -14.21
N GLY A 209 30.97 -8.83 -13.04
CA GLY A 209 31.61 -7.52 -12.83
C GLY A 209 30.78 -6.31 -13.27
N VAL A 210 29.50 -6.50 -13.64
CA VAL A 210 28.59 -5.41 -13.98
C VAL A 210 28.00 -4.85 -12.68
N THR A 211 28.53 -3.72 -12.21
CA THR A 211 28.15 -3.11 -10.92
C THR A 211 27.36 -1.80 -11.07
N ASP A 212 27.41 -1.17 -12.24
CA ASP A 212 26.63 0.04 -12.52
C ASP A 212 25.14 -0.30 -12.66
N PRO A 213 24.26 0.31 -11.84
CA PRO A 213 22.84 -0.02 -11.85
C PRO A 213 22.14 0.22 -13.20
N ASP A 214 22.55 1.24 -13.98
CA ASP A 214 21.97 1.48 -15.30
C ASP A 214 22.42 0.42 -16.31
N ALA A 215 23.66 -0.07 -16.21
CA ALA A 215 24.13 -1.19 -17.00
C ALA A 215 23.39 -2.49 -16.63
N ILE A 216 23.10 -2.71 -15.35
CA ILE A 216 22.28 -3.85 -14.89
C ILE A 216 20.85 -3.74 -15.46
N VAL A 217 20.23 -2.56 -15.41
CA VAL A 217 18.90 -2.32 -16.05
C VAL A 217 18.95 -2.69 -17.52
N ALA A 218 19.91 -2.15 -18.28
CA ALA A 218 20.04 -2.44 -19.72
C ALA A 218 20.21 -3.94 -20.01
N LYS A 219 20.99 -4.64 -19.17
CA LYS A 219 21.26 -6.08 -19.32
C LYS A 219 20.03 -6.95 -19.03
N ILE A 220 19.25 -6.60 -18.01
CA ILE A 220 18.10 -7.40 -17.56
C ILE A 220 16.82 -7.08 -18.37
N TYR A 221 16.61 -5.83 -18.72
CA TYR A 221 15.36 -5.38 -19.33
C TYR A 221 15.50 -4.95 -20.82
N GLY A 222 16.74 -4.80 -21.32
CA GLY A 222 16.99 -4.24 -22.65
C GLY A 222 16.74 -2.74 -22.71
N GLU A 223 16.39 -2.24 -23.90
CA GLU A 223 16.06 -0.84 -24.10
C GLU A 223 14.66 -0.52 -23.58
N LEU A 224 14.56 0.46 -22.70
CA LEU A 224 13.31 0.92 -22.09
C LEU A 224 13.09 2.41 -22.35
N VAL A 225 11.83 2.79 -22.55
CA VAL A 225 11.43 4.22 -22.59
C VAL A 225 11.48 4.84 -21.18
N ASP A 226 11.68 6.15 -21.09
CA ASP A 226 12.01 6.87 -19.87
C ASP A 226 11.18 6.57 -18.60
N PRO A 227 9.84 6.57 -18.59
CA PRO A 227 9.15 6.29 -17.32
C PRO A 227 9.35 4.84 -16.85
N VAL A 228 9.41 3.88 -17.79
CA VAL A 228 9.61 2.46 -17.46
C VAL A 228 11.05 2.20 -17.01
N ARG A 229 12.03 2.86 -17.64
CA ARG A 229 13.44 2.79 -17.25
C ARG A 229 13.63 3.25 -15.79
N ARG A 230 13.02 4.36 -15.39
CA ARG A 230 13.11 4.83 -14.00
C ARG A 230 12.53 3.82 -13.01
N ALA A 231 11.38 3.23 -13.29
CA ALA A 231 10.80 2.19 -12.45
C ALA A 231 11.69 0.93 -12.37
N ALA A 232 12.25 0.49 -13.50
CA ALA A 232 13.21 -0.61 -13.55
C ALA A 232 14.48 -0.29 -12.72
N ARG A 233 15.00 0.95 -12.83
CA ARG A 233 16.16 1.38 -12.05
C ARG A 233 15.86 1.34 -10.54
N MET A 234 14.72 1.85 -10.09
CA MET A 234 14.33 1.77 -8.68
C MET A 234 14.23 0.32 -8.19
N THR A 235 13.74 -0.59 -9.04
CA THR A 235 13.70 -2.02 -8.73
C THR A 235 15.13 -2.59 -8.55
N ILE A 236 16.06 -2.27 -9.45
CA ILE A 236 17.46 -2.72 -9.34
C ILE A 236 18.12 -2.12 -8.09
N ASP A 237 17.92 -0.83 -7.80
CA ASP A 237 18.47 -0.19 -6.61
C ASP A 237 17.97 -0.88 -5.32
N ALA A 238 16.71 -1.28 -5.26
CA ALA A 238 16.14 -2.01 -4.12
C ALA A 238 16.79 -3.41 -3.93
N HIS A 239 17.06 -4.13 -5.02
CA HIS A 239 17.77 -5.40 -4.95
C HIS A 239 19.24 -5.23 -4.55
N LEU A 240 19.94 -4.25 -5.10
CA LEU A 240 21.32 -3.94 -4.73
C LEU A 240 21.45 -3.55 -3.25
N GLU A 241 20.50 -2.80 -2.73
CA GLU A 241 20.46 -2.44 -1.31
C GLU A 241 20.25 -3.68 -0.43
N LYS A 242 19.27 -4.53 -0.76
CA LYS A 242 19.03 -5.79 -0.05
C LYS A 242 20.29 -6.69 -0.05
N ILE A 243 20.94 -6.89 -1.21
CA ILE A 243 22.14 -7.71 -1.33
C ILE A 243 23.28 -7.16 -0.45
N ARG A 244 23.46 -5.82 -0.40
CA ARG A 244 24.45 -5.20 0.49
C ARG A 244 24.16 -5.45 1.96
N GLN A 245 22.91 -5.33 2.37
CA GLN A 245 22.47 -5.57 3.76
C GLN A 245 22.67 -7.03 4.20
N GLU A 246 22.58 -7.99 3.28
CA GLU A 246 22.75 -9.42 3.57
C GLU A 246 24.21 -9.87 3.53
N SER A 247 25.10 -9.05 2.97
CA SER A 247 26.55 -9.33 2.88
C SER A 247 27.35 -8.76 4.04
N THR A 248 26.69 -8.06 4.98
CA THR A 248 27.28 -7.41 6.17
C THR A 248 26.99 -8.23 7.42
#